data_bfb30c729bac3f910ae1e7ff43c2c986
#
_entry.id   bfb30c729bac3f910ae1e7ff43c2c986
#
_cell.length_a   1.000
_cell.length_b   1.000
_cell.length_c   1.000
_cell.angle_alpha   90.00
_cell.angle_beta   90.00
_cell.angle_gamma   90.00
#
_symmetry.space_group_name_H-M   'P 1'
#
loop_
_entity.id
_entity.type
_entity.pdbx_description
1 polymer ?
#
loop_
_entity_poly.entity_id
_entity_poly.type
_entity_poly.pdbx_seq_one_letter_code
_entity_poly.pdbx_strand_id
1 'polypeptide(L)'
;MSNAEGKFTTPAVLTRAFSNPHTFPGITLTFDTRYQEWPDTVTVDFYLNGAVLESLTLPVEGTELVINTKVASCDKIVLAMGNTLPYRRPRLQQVLYGVQKKFGNDDIVSIKESHDVDPLSRRLPQETMQFVLLDYEHNYDPDNPKGIYAIWIRSHRFLSDTVICFPRARSSG
;
A
#
# COMPACT_ATOMS: atom_id res chain seq x y z
N MET A 1 -1.24 -27.09 4.78
CA MET A 1 -0.33 -27.35 3.65
C MET A 1 -1.16 -27.77 2.46
N SER A 2 -0.72 -27.42 1.27
CA SER A 2 -1.30 -27.93 0.03
C SER A 2 -1.00 -29.42 -0.17
N ASN A 3 -1.78 -30.07 -1.03
CA ASN A 3 -1.55 -31.46 -1.44
C ASN A 3 -0.45 -31.58 -2.53
N ALA A 4 -0.32 -32.71 -3.16
CA ALA A 4 0.66 -32.98 -4.24
C ALA A 4 0.42 -32.09 -5.50
N GLU A 5 -0.81 -31.64 -5.72
CA GLU A 5 -1.19 -30.73 -6.82
C GLU A 5 -1.16 -29.24 -6.41
N GLY A 6 -0.69 -28.92 -5.20
CA GLY A 6 -0.66 -27.55 -4.70
C GLY A 6 -2.00 -27.02 -4.18
N LYS A 7 -3.05 -27.86 -4.14
CA LYS A 7 -4.40 -27.46 -3.72
C LYS A 7 -4.59 -27.57 -2.20
N PHE A 8 -5.43 -26.72 -1.66
CA PHE A 8 -5.81 -26.76 -0.24
C PHE A 8 -7.16 -27.47 -0.08
N THR A 9 -7.27 -28.34 0.91
CA THR A 9 -8.57 -28.92 1.32
C THR A 9 -9.50 -27.83 1.86
N THR A 10 -8.93 -26.88 2.60
CA THR A 10 -9.63 -25.69 3.09
C THR A 10 -8.83 -24.47 2.62
N PRO A 11 -9.44 -23.52 1.88
CA PRO A 11 -8.74 -22.33 1.43
C PRO A 11 -8.11 -21.55 2.59
N ALA A 12 -6.93 -21.02 2.37
CA ALA A 12 -6.31 -20.10 3.31
C ALA A 12 -6.99 -18.73 3.17
N VAL A 13 -7.68 -18.31 4.23
CA VAL A 13 -8.43 -17.07 4.24
C VAL A 13 -7.95 -16.18 5.38
N LEU A 14 -7.69 -14.92 5.08
CA LEU A 14 -7.45 -13.86 6.06
C LEU A 14 -8.61 -12.87 6.02
N THR A 15 -9.22 -12.62 7.17
CA THR A 15 -10.28 -11.62 7.30
C THR A 15 -9.83 -10.47 8.18
N ARG A 16 -10.01 -9.25 7.70
CA ARG A 16 -9.80 -8.03 8.47
C ARG A 16 -11.08 -7.22 8.53
N ALA A 17 -11.62 -7.04 9.73
CA ALA A 17 -12.74 -6.15 10.00
C ALA A 17 -12.26 -4.83 10.62
N PHE A 18 -12.98 -3.76 10.36
CA PHE A 18 -12.72 -2.42 10.85
C PHE A 18 -13.94 -1.93 11.65
N SER A 19 -13.68 -1.18 12.72
CA SER A 19 -14.77 -0.64 13.58
C SER A 19 -15.62 0.38 12.84
N ASN A 20 -15.01 1.12 11.90
CA ASN A 20 -15.70 2.09 11.07
C ASN A 20 -15.31 1.82 9.60
N PRO A 21 -16.21 2.14 8.65
CA PRO A 21 -15.87 2.03 7.24
C PRO A 21 -14.71 2.95 6.85
N HIS A 22 -13.79 2.42 6.04
CA HIS A 22 -12.63 3.12 5.52
C HIS A 22 -12.62 3.11 4.00
N THR A 23 -12.05 4.15 3.42
CA THR A 23 -11.75 4.20 1.98
C THR A 23 -10.31 3.73 1.77
N PHE A 24 -10.14 2.71 0.95
CA PHE A 24 -8.83 2.20 0.58
C PHE A 24 -8.49 2.60 -0.85
N PRO A 25 -7.42 3.38 -1.06
CA PRO A 25 -6.96 3.72 -2.41
C PRO A 25 -6.23 2.56 -3.10
N GLY A 26 -5.83 1.55 -2.33
CA GLY A 26 -5.17 0.33 -2.79
C GLY A 26 -4.74 -0.54 -1.63
N ILE A 27 -4.28 -1.73 -1.95
CA ILE A 27 -3.71 -2.70 -1.00
C ILE A 27 -2.46 -3.32 -1.62
N THR A 28 -1.41 -3.46 -0.82
CA THR A 28 -0.22 -4.22 -1.20
C THR A 28 -0.05 -5.39 -0.28
N LEU A 29 0.11 -6.57 -0.87
CA LEU A 29 0.38 -7.82 -0.18
C LEU A 29 1.84 -8.20 -0.41
N THR A 30 2.57 -8.50 0.66
CA THR A 30 3.95 -8.98 0.58
C THR A 30 4.02 -10.39 1.13
N PHE A 31 4.56 -11.31 0.34
CA PHE A 31 4.74 -12.72 0.68
C PHE A 31 6.19 -13.03 1.04
N ASP A 32 6.42 -14.20 1.65
CA ASP A 32 7.74 -14.63 2.08
C ASP A 32 8.71 -14.82 0.89
N THR A 33 9.82 -14.09 0.93
CA THR A 33 10.86 -14.12 -0.10
C THR A 33 11.78 -15.33 0.01
N ARG A 34 11.88 -15.97 1.19
CA ARG A 34 12.89 -17.02 1.45
C ARG A 34 12.53 -18.36 0.84
N TYR A 35 11.23 -18.70 0.82
CA TYR A 35 10.78 -20.05 0.51
C TYR A 35 9.87 -20.15 -0.71
N GLN A 36 9.67 -19.03 -1.43
CA GLN A 36 8.74 -18.97 -2.56
C GLN A 36 7.33 -19.47 -2.18
N GLU A 37 6.87 -19.08 -0.99
CA GLU A 37 5.60 -19.51 -0.42
C GLU A 37 4.51 -18.46 -0.66
N TRP A 38 4.25 -18.14 -1.93
CA TRP A 38 3.11 -17.32 -2.33
C TRP A 38 2.08 -18.16 -3.09
N PRO A 39 0.80 -17.75 -3.10
CA PRO A 39 -0.23 -18.43 -3.87
C PRO A 39 -0.11 -18.07 -5.35
N ASP A 40 -0.71 -18.89 -6.23
CA ASP A 40 -0.85 -18.59 -7.65
C ASP A 40 -1.81 -17.42 -7.91
N THR A 41 -2.84 -17.31 -7.06
CA THR A 41 -3.87 -16.27 -7.14
C THR A 41 -4.28 -15.80 -5.76
N VAL A 42 -4.77 -14.56 -5.68
CA VAL A 42 -5.43 -14.01 -4.50
C VAL A 42 -6.77 -13.42 -4.92
N THR A 43 -7.82 -13.81 -4.23
CA THR A 43 -9.13 -13.15 -4.33
C THR A 43 -9.27 -12.20 -3.15
N VAL A 44 -9.61 -10.95 -3.44
CA VAL A 44 -9.84 -9.90 -2.45
C VAL A 44 -11.28 -9.45 -2.54
N ASP A 45 -12.03 -9.68 -1.48
CA ASP A 45 -13.41 -9.26 -1.36
C ASP A 45 -13.52 -8.10 -0.36
N PHE A 46 -14.14 -7.03 -0.79
CA PHE A 46 -14.43 -5.85 0.02
C PHE A 46 -15.91 -5.85 0.41
N TYR A 47 -16.17 -5.56 1.68
CA TYR A 47 -17.51 -5.60 2.24
C TYR A 47 -17.90 -4.27 2.88
N LEU A 48 -19.20 -3.99 2.86
CA LEU A 48 -19.84 -2.96 3.68
C LEU A 48 -21.15 -3.51 4.24
N ASN A 49 -21.31 -3.49 5.56
CA ASN A 49 -22.50 -3.98 6.26
C ASN A 49 -22.88 -5.42 5.86
N GLY A 50 -21.88 -6.25 5.61
CA GLY A 50 -22.06 -7.66 5.22
C GLY A 50 -22.32 -7.91 3.72
N ALA A 51 -22.53 -6.87 2.92
CA ALA A 51 -22.65 -6.98 1.46
C ALA A 51 -21.28 -6.85 0.78
N VAL A 52 -21.05 -7.61 -0.29
CA VAL A 52 -19.85 -7.48 -1.11
C VAL A 52 -19.96 -6.22 -1.97
N LEU A 53 -19.01 -5.31 -1.83
CA LEU A 53 -18.88 -4.12 -2.66
C LEU A 53 -18.15 -4.43 -3.96
N GLU A 54 -17.05 -5.15 -3.85
CA GLU A 54 -16.16 -5.48 -4.96
C GLU A 54 -15.43 -6.78 -4.65
N SER A 55 -15.18 -7.57 -5.68
CA SER A 55 -14.41 -8.82 -5.62
C SER A 55 -13.43 -8.86 -6.77
N LEU A 56 -12.15 -9.04 -6.46
CA LEU A 56 -11.06 -9.06 -7.42
C LEU A 56 -10.27 -10.35 -7.25
N THR A 57 -10.06 -11.08 -8.35
CA THR A 57 -9.14 -12.23 -8.38
C THR A 57 -7.95 -11.90 -9.26
N LEU A 58 -6.76 -11.92 -8.68
CA LEU A 58 -5.53 -11.47 -9.31
C LEU A 58 -4.46 -12.56 -9.25
N PRO A 59 -3.69 -12.77 -10.33
CA PRO A 59 -2.53 -13.64 -10.30
C PRO A 59 -1.42 -13.05 -9.45
N VAL A 60 -0.64 -13.91 -8.82
CA VAL A 60 0.54 -13.54 -8.02
C VAL A 60 1.78 -14.06 -8.71
N GLU A 61 2.57 -13.18 -9.28
CA GLU A 61 3.76 -13.53 -10.06
C GLU A 61 5.06 -13.53 -9.23
N GLY A 62 4.96 -13.21 -7.93
CA GLY A 62 6.14 -13.12 -7.07
C GLY A 62 5.81 -12.79 -5.62
N THR A 63 6.76 -12.16 -4.96
CA THR A 63 6.68 -11.86 -3.52
C THR A 63 5.80 -10.66 -3.18
N GLU A 64 5.33 -9.93 -4.17
CA GLU A 64 4.53 -8.72 -3.96
C GLU A 64 3.37 -8.67 -4.96
N LEU A 65 2.18 -8.35 -4.46
CA LEU A 65 1.00 -8.07 -5.25
C LEU A 65 0.46 -6.68 -4.88
N VAL A 66 0.50 -5.76 -5.84
CA VAL A 66 -0.02 -4.41 -5.69
C VAL A 66 -1.41 -4.32 -6.34
N ILE A 67 -2.39 -3.93 -5.57
CA ILE A 67 -3.80 -3.79 -5.98
C ILE A 67 -4.17 -2.31 -5.92
N ASN A 68 -4.19 -1.66 -7.07
CA ASN A 68 -4.48 -0.22 -7.19
C ASN A 68 -5.96 0.01 -7.48
N THR A 69 -6.84 -0.56 -6.66
CA THR A 69 -8.28 -0.38 -6.77
C THR A 69 -8.77 0.45 -5.61
N LYS A 70 -9.47 1.55 -5.91
CA LYS A 70 -10.09 2.40 -4.90
C LYS A 70 -11.43 1.82 -4.49
N VAL A 71 -11.54 1.44 -3.24
CA VAL A 71 -12.79 0.97 -2.63
C VAL A 71 -13.24 1.96 -1.56
N ALA A 72 -14.43 2.52 -1.74
CA ALA A 72 -15.01 3.48 -0.79
C ALA A 72 -15.81 2.76 0.30
N SER A 73 -15.68 3.25 1.54
CA SER A 73 -16.53 2.85 2.67
C SER A 73 -16.55 1.34 2.94
N CYS A 74 -15.40 0.69 2.96
CA CYS A 74 -15.26 -0.73 3.26
C CYS A 74 -15.09 -0.95 4.77
N ASP A 75 -15.87 -1.86 5.37
CA ASP A 75 -15.77 -2.23 6.78
C ASP A 75 -15.12 -3.59 7.03
N LYS A 76 -14.97 -4.41 5.97
CA LYS A 76 -14.32 -5.72 6.07
C LYS A 76 -13.65 -6.09 4.75
N ILE A 77 -12.44 -6.65 4.85
CA ILE A 77 -11.68 -7.20 3.73
C ILE A 77 -11.45 -8.67 3.99
N VAL A 78 -11.67 -9.49 2.98
CA VAL A 78 -11.39 -10.92 3.00
C VAL A 78 -10.41 -11.23 1.88
N LEU A 79 -9.28 -11.84 2.24
CA LEU A 79 -8.26 -12.31 1.33
C LEU A 79 -8.34 -13.83 1.27
N ALA A 80 -8.72 -14.40 0.15
CA ALA A 80 -8.70 -15.83 -0.08
C ALA A 80 -7.51 -16.16 -1.00
N MET A 81 -6.64 -17.04 -0.52
CA MET A 81 -5.43 -17.45 -1.23
C MET A 81 -5.70 -18.69 -2.06
N GLY A 82 -5.30 -18.66 -3.32
CA GLY A 82 -5.39 -19.78 -4.25
C GLY A 82 -4.40 -20.90 -3.95
N ASN A 83 -4.04 -21.67 -4.98
CA ASN A 83 -3.11 -22.77 -4.83
C ASN A 83 -1.67 -22.28 -4.59
N THR A 84 -0.81 -23.17 -4.12
CA THR A 84 0.63 -22.92 -3.97
C THR A 84 1.41 -24.02 -4.67
N LEU A 85 2.73 -23.96 -4.59
CA LEU A 85 3.57 -25.11 -4.92
C LEU A 85 3.18 -26.32 -4.03
N PRO A 86 3.36 -27.57 -4.51
CA PRO A 86 3.05 -28.77 -3.76
C PRO A 86 3.68 -28.76 -2.36
N TYR A 87 2.90 -29.21 -1.39
CA TYR A 87 3.32 -29.33 0.02
C TYR A 87 3.79 -28.01 0.65
N ARG A 88 3.36 -26.86 0.10
CA ARG A 88 3.65 -25.53 0.63
C ARG A 88 2.41 -24.90 1.28
N ARG A 89 2.61 -23.76 1.89
CA ARG A 89 1.55 -22.91 2.44
C ARG A 89 1.82 -21.46 2.04
N PRO A 90 0.80 -20.64 1.79
CA PRO A 90 1.02 -19.22 1.55
C PRO A 90 1.50 -18.57 2.84
N ARG A 91 2.56 -17.78 2.74
CA ARG A 91 3.09 -16.97 3.85
C ARG A 91 2.95 -15.50 3.51
N LEU A 92 1.85 -14.95 3.95
CA LEU A 92 1.64 -13.50 3.89
C LEU A 92 2.42 -12.85 5.04
N GLN A 93 3.39 -11.99 4.71
CA GLN A 93 4.20 -11.28 5.69
C GLN A 93 3.57 -9.95 6.08
N GLN A 94 3.04 -9.23 5.10
CA GLN A 94 2.53 -7.88 5.31
C GLN A 94 1.33 -7.58 4.42
N VAL A 95 0.40 -6.80 4.95
CA VAL A 95 -0.69 -6.15 4.23
C VAL A 95 -0.55 -4.66 4.47
N LEU A 96 -0.28 -3.90 3.43
CA LEU A 96 -0.23 -2.44 3.46
C LEU A 96 -1.49 -1.89 2.82
N TYR A 97 -2.12 -0.95 3.51
CA TYR A 97 -3.30 -0.25 3.03
C TYR A 97 -2.88 1.13 2.53
N GLY A 98 -3.16 1.42 1.27
CA GLY A 98 -2.79 2.69 0.66
C GLY A 98 -2.17 2.52 -0.73
N VAL A 99 -1.85 3.64 -1.37
CA VAL A 99 -1.07 3.65 -2.61
C VAL A 99 0.40 3.46 -2.25
N GLN A 100 1.00 2.42 -2.80
CA GLN A 100 2.44 2.22 -2.71
C GLN A 100 3.07 2.60 -4.04
N LYS A 101 4.05 3.49 -4.01
CA LYS A 101 4.90 3.78 -5.15
C LYS A 101 6.34 3.46 -4.77
N LYS A 102 7.00 2.65 -5.58
CA LYS A 102 8.44 2.40 -5.48
C LYS A 102 9.15 3.45 -6.32
N PHE A 103 10.19 4.06 -5.74
CA PHE A 103 11.07 4.97 -6.44
C PHE A 103 12.33 4.21 -6.85
N GLY A 104 12.66 4.26 -8.12
CA GLY A 104 13.92 3.77 -8.65
C GLY A 104 15.03 4.83 -8.54
N ASN A 105 16.24 4.45 -8.91
CA ASN A 105 17.37 5.38 -8.96
C ASN A 105 17.12 6.56 -9.91
N ASP A 106 16.33 6.33 -10.97
CA ASP A 106 16.01 7.36 -11.98
C ASP A 106 14.94 8.36 -11.48
N ASP A 107 14.20 8.01 -10.43
CA ASP A 107 13.19 8.88 -9.83
C ASP A 107 13.77 9.78 -8.72
N ILE A 108 14.96 9.46 -8.21
CA ILE A 108 15.56 10.13 -7.06
C ILE A 108 16.69 11.05 -7.53
N VAL A 109 16.52 12.35 -7.35
CA VAL A 109 17.54 13.37 -7.66
C VAL A 109 18.60 13.45 -6.57
N SER A 110 18.15 13.49 -5.33
CA SER A 110 19.04 13.55 -4.19
C SER A 110 18.38 13.04 -2.90
N ILE A 111 19.19 12.51 -2.03
CA ILE A 111 18.81 12.15 -0.66
C ILE A 111 19.77 12.90 0.27
N LYS A 112 19.22 13.62 1.22
CA LYS A 112 20.00 14.29 2.26
C LYS A 112 19.56 13.75 3.62
N GLU A 113 20.50 13.22 4.37
CA GLU A 113 20.33 12.79 5.73
C GLU A 113 20.99 13.78 6.66
N SER A 114 20.32 14.14 7.74
CA SER A 114 20.83 15.06 8.76
C SER A 114 20.58 14.43 10.13
N HIS A 115 21.66 14.25 10.88
CA HIS A 115 21.63 13.80 12.26
C HIS A 115 21.91 15.02 13.15
N ASP A 116 20.94 15.38 13.96
CA ASP A 116 21.13 16.42 14.98
C ASP A 116 21.31 15.75 16.36
N VAL A 117 22.54 15.80 16.86
CA VAL A 117 22.89 15.29 18.16
C VAL A 117 23.41 16.46 19.01
N ASP A 118 22.57 16.97 19.89
CA ASP A 118 22.98 17.93 20.90
C ASP A 118 23.42 17.18 22.17
N PRO A 119 24.74 17.10 22.46
CA PRO A 119 25.24 16.33 23.59
C PRO A 119 24.88 16.94 24.96
N LEU A 120 24.39 18.19 24.97
CA LEU A 120 23.98 18.91 26.17
C LEU A 120 22.48 18.93 26.40
N SER A 121 21.71 18.56 25.38
CA SER A 121 20.24 18.55 25.46
C SER A 121 19.73 17.21 25.95
N ARG A 122 18.71 17.25 26.81
CA ARG A 122 17.95 16.05 27.21
C ARG A 122 16.93 15.61 26.12
N ARG A 123 17.06 16.12 24.89
CA ARG A 123 16.21 15.76 23.75
C ARG A 123 16.76 14.52 23.06
N LEU A 124 15.86 13.67 22.62
CA LEU A 124 16.24 12.53 21.76
C LEU A 124 16.85 13.05 20.46
N PRO A 125 17.89 12.40 19.93
CA PRO A 125 18.43 12.72 18.61
C PRO A 125 17.31 12.72 17.57
N GLN A 126 17.27 13.76 16.73
CA GLN A 126 16.36 13.82 15.60
C GLN A 126 17.13 13.48 14.33
N GLU A 127 16.67 12.44 13.66
CA GLU A 127 17.14 12.10 12.32
C GLU A 127 16.13 12.62 11.29
N THR A 128 16.60 13.40 10.34
CA THR A 128 15.76 13.94 9.28
C THR A 128 16.30 13.46 7.95
N MET A 129 15.42 12.91 7.12
CA MET A 129 15.75 12.51 5.77
C MET A 129 14.93 13.33 4.78
N GLN A 130 15.60 13.95 3.83
CA GLN A 130 15.00 14.77 2.77
C GLN A 130 15.24 14.11 1.42
N PHE A 131 14.17 13.94 0.65
CA PHE A 131 14.21 13.40 -0.71
C PHE A 131 13.86 14.48 -1.70
N VAL A 132 14.59 14.52 -2.81
CA VAL A 132 14.21 15.27 -4.00
C VAL A 132 13.91 14.26 -5.09
N LEU A 133 12.67 14.27 -5.57
CA LEU A 133 12.17 13.33 -6.56
C LEU A 133 11.94 14.06 -7.90
N LEU A 134 12.19 13.35 -8.99
CA LEU A 134 11.77 13.77 -10.33
C LEU A 134 10.29 13.43 -10.52
N ASP A 135 9.53 14.41 -10.97
CA ASP A 135 8.10 14.25 -11.26
C ASP A 135 7.78 14.79 -12.65
N TYR A 136 8.21 14.09 -13.67
CA TYR A 136 7.95 14.47 -15.07
C TYR A 136 6.48 14.47 -15.46
N GLU A 137 5.68 13.64 -14.79
CA GLU A 137 4.27 13.45 -15.09
C GLU A 137 3.35 14.28 -14.17
N HIS A 138 3.93 15.10 -13.30
CA HIS A 138 3.19 15.86 -12.29
C HIS A 138 2.30 15.00 -11.39
N ASN A 139 2.73 13.77 -11.10
CA ASN A 139 1.98 12.82 -10.28
C ASN A 139 1.82 13.28 -8.83
N TYR A 140 2.74 14.12 -8.34
CA TYR A 140 2.75 14.69 -6.99
C TYR A 140 2.18 16.11 -6.94
N ASP A 141 1.72 16.65 -8.06
CA ASP A 141 1.05 17.93 -8.09
C ASP A 141 -0.36 17.79 -7.51
N PRO A 142 -0.70 18.52 -6.43
CA PRO A 142 -2.05 18.48 -5.84
C PRO A 142 -3.15 18.87 -6.83
N ASP A 143 -2.82 19.70 -7.82
CA ASP A 143 -3.78 20.17 -8.82
C ASP A 143 -3.94 19.20 -10.00
N ASN A 144 -3.10 18.15 -10.10
CA ASN A 144 -3.24 17.14 -11.13
C ASN A 144 -4.40 16.19 -10.83
N PRO A 145 -5.50 16.19 -11.62
CA PRO A 145 -6.66 15.33 -11.37
C PRO A 145 -6.38 13.84 -11.55
N LYS A 146 -5.24 13.48 -12.15
CA LYS A 146 -4.76 12.10 -12.32
C LYS A 146 -3.62 11.75 -11.36
N GLY A 147 -3.12 12.73 -10.60
CA GLY A 147 -2.03 12.54 -9.66
C GLY A 147 -2.43 11.73 -8.41
N ILE A 148 -1.43 11.33 -7.66
CA ILE A 148 -1.61 10.55 -6.42
C ILE A 148 -2.52 11.27 -5.43
N TYR A 149 -2.41 12.61 -5.34
CA TYR A 149 -3.20 13.42 -4.42
C TYR A 149 -4.67 13.57 -4.84
N ALA A 150 -5.02 13.39 -6.11
CA ALA A 150 -6.41 13.44 -6.56
C ALA A 150 -7.28 12.38 -5.85
N ILE A 151 -6.67 11.25 -5.48
CA ILE A 151 -7.31 10.19 -4.69
C ILE A 151 -7.49 10.64 -3.24
N TRP A 152 -6.52 11.35 -2.68
CA TRP A 152 -6.50 11.81 -1.29
C TRP A 152 -7.44 12.99 -1.04
N ILE A 153 -7.40 13.99 -1.90
CA ILE A 153 -8.22 15.22 -1.77
C ILE A 153 -9.71 14.91 -1.87
N ARG A 154 -10.10 13.96 -2.74
CA ARG A 154 -11.50 13.54 -2.85
C ARG A 154 -12.00 12.74 -1.65
N SER A 155 -11.11 12.08 -0.92
CA SER A 155 -11.49 11.33 0.29
C SER A 155 -11.51 12.17 1.57
N HIS A 156 -10.86 13.33 1.59
CA HIS A 156 -10.70 14.19 2.78
C HIS A 156 -11.56 15.45 2.77
N ARG A 157 -12.45 15.66 1.81
CA ARG A 157 -13.37 16.81 1.80
C ARG A 157 -14.39 16.84 2.96
N PHE A 158 -14.29 15.93 3.92
CA PHE A 158 -15.20 15.86 5.08
C PHE A 158 -14.56 16.04 6.46
N LEU A 159 -13.29 16.36 6.56
CA LEU A 159 -12.69 16.73 7.86
C LEU A 159 -11.84 17.99 7.68
N SER A 160 -12.37 19.06 8.23
CA SER A 160 -11.84 20.41 8.41
C SER A 160 -10.33 20.56 8.54
N ASP A 161 -9.82 21.57 7.82
CA ASP A 161 -8.74 22.49 8.22
C ASP A 161 -7.46 21.89 8.83
N THR A 162 -6.70 21.17 8.02
CA THR A 162 -5.26 21.16 8.20
C THR A 162 -4.61 21.47 6.85
N VAL A 163 -4.29 22.74 6.66
CA VAL A 163 -3.53 23.23 5.51
C VAL A 163 -2.10 22.76 5.67
N ILE A 164 -1.70 21.74 4.91
CA ILE A 164 -0.29 21.39 4.75
C ILE A 164 0.25 22.32 3.65
N CYS A 165 0.89 23.42 4.05
CA CYS A 165 1.59 24.30 3.13
C CYS A 165 2.91 23.64 2.68
N PHE A 166 2.98 23.23 1.42
CA PHE A 166 4.26 22.96 0.77
C PHE A 166 4.79 24.25 0.14
N PRO A 167 6.08 24.61 0.34
CA PRO A 167 6.65 25.76 -0.31
C PRO A 167 6.70 25.56 -1.83
N ARG A 168 6.10 26.48 -2.56
CA ARG A 168 6.10 26.51 -4.02
C ARG A 168 7.52 26.68 -4.54
N ALA A 169 8.05 25.70 -5.26
CA ALA A 169 9.29 25.87 -5.98
C ALA A 169 9.08 26.93 -7.06
N ARG A 170 9.81 28.06 -6.96
CA ARG A 170 9.84 29.09 -8.01
C ARG A 170 10.63 28.52 -9.18
N SER A 171 9.98 28.37 -10.33
CA SER A 171 10.69 28.22 -11.60
C SER A 171 11.41 29.54 -11.89
N SER A 172 12.73 29.55 -11.80
CA SER A 172 13.57 30.61 -12.39
C SER A 172 13.59 30.42 -13.89
N GLY A 173 13.08 31.43 -14.61
CA GLY A 173 13.22 31.56 -16.04
C GLY A 173 14.66 31.82 -16.48
#